data_65926b5a6a602948870b1ed4b34703fb
#
_entry.id   65926b5a6a602948870b1ed4b34703fb
#
_cell.length_a   1.000
_cell.length_b   1.000
_cell.length_c   1.000
_cell.angle_alpha   90.00
_cell.angle_beta   90.00
_cell.angle_gamma   90.00
#
_symmetry.space_group_name_H-M   'P 1'
#
loop_
_entity.id
_entity.type
_entity.pdbx_description
1 polymer ?
#
loop_
_entity_poly.entity_id
_entity_poly.type
_entity_poly.pdbx_seq_one_letter_code
_entity_poly.pdbx_strand_id
1 'polypeptide(L)'
;MTFKQDYFQNKFTSHWNDSNRSSMAERDVDTIIYLLRTFYDFQFKKDQTILDLGSGDQFLKDEFVKRGMSYSSLDIKDLDFDKDKFNFDNDSFDLVISLAVLEHLKTPELFLSESRRVLKNNSCLFLSTPNWKYSKDIFFDDVTHVKPYTPESLNEILSIKDFKDIKIMPNLRCKSKWWYEGRFKFFKACWLVPFTNNTKFIPNFLKGKSRGMFAIAKK
;
A
#
# COMPACT_ATOMS: atom_id res chain seq x y z
N MET A 1 -7.11 8.49 -24.43
CA MET A 1 -6.29 7.96 -23.34
C MET A 1 -5.54 9.12 -22.72
N THR A 2 -5.44 9.23 -21.41
CA THR A 2 -4.70 10.30 -20.74
C THR A 2 -3.21 9.97 -20.70
N PHE A 3 -2.34 10.99 -20.55
CA PHE A 3 -0.88 10.77 -20.37
C PHE A 3 -0.58 9.75 -19.26
N LYS A 4 -1.27 9.82 -18.12
CA LYS A 4 -1.10 8.85 -17.02
C LYS A 4 -1.47 7.42 -17.44
N GLN A 5 -2.57 7.24 -18.18
CA GLN A 5 -2.98 5.91 -18.66
C GLN A 5 -1.93 5.30 -19.59
N ASP A 6 -1.43 6.09 -20.55
CA ASP A 6 -0.37 5.64 -21.48
C ASP A 6 0.93 5.29 -20.74
N TYR A 7 1.33 6.14 -19.78
CA TYR A 7 2.54 5.94 -18.98
C TYR A 7 2.47 4.62 -18.19
N PHE A 8 1.39 4.38 -17.46
CA PHE A 8 1.26 3.17 -16.67
C PHE A 8 1.13 1.91 -17.52
N GLN A 9 0.40 1.96 -18.63
CA GLN A 9 0.29 0.83 -19.54
C GLN A 9 1.67 0.41 -20.08
N ASN A 10 2.49 1.37 -20.51
CA ASN A 10 3.84 1.10 -21.01
C ASN A 10 4.80 0.62 -19.90
N LYS A 11 4.69 1.14 -18.68
CA LYS A 11 5.52 0.78 -17.54
C LYS A 11 5.30 -0.66 -17.09
N PHE A 12 4.06 -1.13 -17.08
CA PHE A 12 3.72 -2.49 -16.64
C PHE A 12 4.05 -3.56 -17.68
N THR A 13 3.99 -3.25 -18.98
CA THR A 13 4.27 -4.23 -20.04
C THR A 13 5.75 -4.54 -20.25
N SER A 14 6.66 -3.71 -19.76
CA SER A 14 8.08 -3.76 -20.17
C SER A 14 9.03 -4.48 -19.20
N HIS A 15 8.64 -4.87 -17.98
CA HIS A 15 9.63 -5.16 -16.94
C HIS A 15 9.49 -6.46 -16.13
N TRP A 16 8.52 -7.35 -16.40
CA TRP A 16 8.27 -8.48 -15.51
C TRP A 16 8.23 -9.85 -16.22
N ASN A 17 9.15 -10.74 -15.83
CA ASN A 17 9.02 -12.17 -16.11
C ASN A 17 7.98 -12.79 -15.15
N ASP A 18 7.13 -13.69 -15.64
CA ASP A 18 6.01 -14.30 -14.90
C ASP A 18 6.44 -14.95 -13.57
N SER A 19 7.60 -15.59 -13.51
CA SER A 19 8.12 -16.20 -12.28
C SER A 19 8.47 -15.19 -11.19
N ASN A 20 9.06 -14.05 -11.56
CA ASN A 20 9.38 -12.97 -10.63
C ASN A 20 8.11 -12.27 -10.12
N ARG A 21 7.11 -12.15 -10.97
CA ARG A 21 5.81 -11.55 -10.66
C ARG A 21 5.05 -12.36 -9.61
N SER A 22 4.94 -13.68 -9.79
CA SER A 22 4.26 -14.56 -8.81
C SER A 22 4.95 -14.53 -7.44
N SER A 23 6.27 -14.62 -7.41
CA SER A 23 7.04 -14.53 -6.16
C SER A 23 6.91 -13.18 -5.44
N MET A 24 6.76 -12.08 -6.20
CA MET A 24 6.50 -10.76 -5.62
C MET A 24 5.09 -10.65 -5.08
N ALA A 25 4.09 -11.15 -5.81
CA ALA A 25 2.70 -11.15 -5.37
C ALA A 25 2.55 -11.94 -4.06
N GLU A 26 3.10 -13.14 -3.99
CA GLU A 26 3.10 -13.97 -2.78
C GLU A 26 3.72 -13.22 -1.59
N ARG A 27 4.90 -12.66 -1.77
CA ARG A 27 5.59 -11.90 -0.72
C ARG A 27 4.80 -10.68 -0.25
N ASP A 28 4.21 -9.92 -1.18
CA ASP A 28 3.48 -8.71 -0.84
C ASP A 28 2.14 -9.05 -0.14
N VAL A 29 1.43 -10.07 -0.61
CA VAL A 29 0.23 -10.59 0.07
C VAL A 29 0.57 -11.16 1.46
N ASP A 30 1.64 -11.93 1.57
CA ASP A 30 2.12 -12.43 2.88
C ASP A 30 2.47 -11.30 3.84
N THR A 31 3.07 -10.23 3.33
CA THR A 31 3.39 -9.04 4.14
C THR A 31 2.12 -8.34 4.62
N ILE A 32 1.14 -8.14 3.73
CA ILE A 32 -0.16 -7.55 4.07
C ILE A 32 -0.87 -8.38 5.14
N ILE A 33 -0.99 -9.68 4.92
CA ILE A 33 -1.63 -10.63 5.86
C ILE A 33 -0.92 -10.59 7.21
N TYR A 34 0.40 -10.67 7.19
CA TYR A 34 1.21 -10.67 8.40
C TYR A 34 1.02 -9.38 9.22
N LEU A 35 1.10 -8.21 8.58
CA LEU A 35 0.95 -6.92 9.27
C LEU A 35 -0.46 -6.73 9.83
N LEU A 36 -1.49 -7.10 9.07
CA LEU A 36 -2.88 -7.01 9.52
C LEU A 36 -3.15 -7.95 10.71
N ARG A 37 -2.65 -9.18 10.69
CA ARG A 37 -2.76 -10.11 11.84
C ARG A 37 -2.03 -9.59 13.07
N THR A 38 -0.80 -9.11 12.89
CA THR A 38 0.06 -8.69 14.01
C THR A 38 -0.44 -7.44 14.71
N PHE A 39 -0.97 -6.47 13.97
CA PHE A 39 -1.27 -5.14 14.52
C PHE A 39 -2.77 -4.88 14.70
N TYR A 40 -3.63 -5.65 14.04
CA TYR A 40 -5.08 -5.39 14.03
C TYR A 40 -5.91 -6.60 14.42
N ASP A 41 -5.27 -7.73 14.70
CA ASP A 41 -5.95 -9.02 14.95
C ASP A 41 -6.93 -9.39 13.82
N PHE A 42 -6.59 -8.97 12.60
CA PHE A 42 -7.43 -9.20 11.43
C PHE A 42 -7.38 -10.67 11.05
N GLN A 43 -8.53 -11.34 11.14
CA GLN A 43 -8.66 -12.76 10.81
C GLN A 43 -9.01 -12.93 9.34
N PHE A 44 -8.07 -13.47 8.57
CA PHE A 44 -8.33 -13.82 7.18
C PHE A 44 -9.15 -15.11 7.12
N LYS A 45 -10.34 -15.02 6.53
CA LYS A 45 -11.30 -16.12 6.34
C LYS A 45 -11.59 -16.28 4.86
N LYS A 46 -12.04 -17.47 4.47
CA LYS A 46 -12.60 -17.69 3.13
C LYS A 46 -13.78 -16.75 2.90
N ASP A 47 -14.01 -16.42 1.64
CA ASP A 47 -15.10 -15.56 1.16
C ASP A 47 -15.04 -14.10 1.61
N GLN A 48 -13.98 -13.67 2.31
CA GLN A 48 -13.76 -12.24 2.55
C GLN A 48 -13.53 -11.49 1.25
N THR A 49 -14.08 -10.28 1.19
CA THR A 49 -14.04 -9.42 0.01
C THR A 49 -12.90 -8.44 0.09
N ILE A 50 -12.03 -8.45 -0.93
CA ILE A 50 -10.87 -7.57 -1.06
C ILE A 50 -11.11 -6.62 -2.22
N LEU A 51 -10.86 -5.32 -2.02
CA LEU A 51 -10.79 -4.32 -3.08
C LEU A 51 -9.36 -3.82 -3.23
N ASP A 52 -8.83 -3.94 -4.44
CA ASP A 52 -7.50 -3.43 -4.81
C ASP A 52 -7.66 -2.18 -5.67
N LEU A 53 -7.24 -1.04 -5.14
CA LEU A 53 -7.34 0.27 -5.77
C LEU A 53 -6.00 0.67 -6.40
N GLY A 54 -6.00 0.87 -7.71
CA GLY A 54 -4.79 1.04 -8.51
C GLY A 54 -4.08 -0.27 -8.76
N SER A 55 -4.87 -1.30 -9.09
CA SER A 55 -4.42 -2.68 -9.21
C SER A 55 -3.45 -2.94 -10.37
N GLY A 56 -3.30 -1.99 -11.28
CA GLY A 56 -2.48 -2.14 -12.49
C GLY A 56 -2.88 -3.38 -13.30
N ASP A 57 -1.98 -4.32 -13.37
CA ASP A 57 -2.16 -5.62 -14.04
C ASP A 57 -2.76 -6.70 -13.11
N GLN A 58 -3.29 -6.32 -11.96
CA GLN A 58 -3.91 -7.21 -10.96
C GLN A 58 -2.97 -8.28 -10.40
N PHE A 59 -1.69 -7.97 -10.24
CA PHE A 59 -0.68 -8.96 -9.85
C PHE A 59 -0.93 -9.64 -8.49
N LEU A 60 -1.72 -9.04 -7.59
CA LEU A 60 -2.09 -9.62 -6.28
C LEU A 60 -3.27 -10.61 -6.37
N LYS A 61 -4.05 -10.57 -7.46
CA LYS A 61 -5.32 -11.29 -7.60
C LYS A 61 -5.20 -12.77 -7.34
N ASP A 62 -4.31 -13.43 -8.05
CA ASP A 62 -4.18 -14.89 -8.00
C ASP A 62 -3.82 -15.37 -6.58
N GLU A 63 -3.02 -14.60 -5.87
CA GLU A 63 -2.62 -14.95 -4.51
C GLU A 63 -3.74 -14.78 -3.48
N PHE A 64 -4.61 -13.77 -3.62
CA PHE A 64 -5.80 -13.64 -2.77
C PHE A 64 -6.85 -14.70 -3.11
N VAL A 65 -7.11 -14.94 -4.39
CA VAL A 65 -8.07 -15.98 -4.84
C VAL A 65 -7.62 -17.38 -4.42
N LYS A 66 -6.34 -17.71 -4.56
CA LYS A 66 -5.75 -18.98 -4.09
C LYS A 66 -5.94 -19.19 -2.58
N ARG A 67 -6.01 -18.12 -1.81
CA ARG A 67 -6.29 -18.16 -0.37
C ARG A 67 -7.78 -18.16 -0.03
N GLY A 68 -8.66 -18.25 -1.05
CA GLY A 68 -10.12 -18.36 -0.92
C GLY A 68 -10.83 -17.03 -0.70
N MET A 69 -10.23 -15.90 -1.06
CA MET A 69 -10.85 -14.58 -0.94
C MET A 69 -11.46 -14.13 -2.26
N SER A 70 -12.53 -13.34 -2.18
CA SER A 70 -13.13 -12.67 -3.33
C SER A 70 -12.37 -11.38 -3.63
N TYR A 71 -11.87 -11.24 -4.85
CA TYR A 71 -11.05 -10.09 -5.26
C TYR A 71 -11.77 -9.23 -6.28
N SER A 72 -11.86 -7.96 -5.99
CA SER A 72 -12.32 -6.89 -6.90
C SER A 72 -11.23 -5.86 -7.06
N SER A 73 -11.20 -5.15 -8.17
CA SER A 73 -10.21 -4.12 -8.43
C SER A 73 -10.79 -2.93 -9.18
N LEU A 74 -10.18 -1.78 -8.98
CA LEU A 74 -10.34 -0.56 -9.79
C LEU A 74 -8.97 0.00 -10.15
N ASP A 75 -8.86 0.55 -11.35
CA ASP A 75 -7.65 1.20 -11.81
C ASP A 75 -7.99 2.48 -12.59
N ILE A 76 -6.97 3.26 -12.96
CA ILE A 76 -7.10 4.50 -13.74
C ILE A 76 -7.81 4.31 -15.09
N LYS A 77 -7.83 3.10 -15.63
CA LYS A 77 -8.59 2.74 -16.82
C LYS A 77 -10.10 2.67 -16.58
N ASP A 78 -10.50 2.40 -15.33
CA ASP A 78 -11.89 2.21 -14.93
C ASP A 78 -12.54 3.54 -14.52
N LEU A 79 -11.79 4.41 -13.80
CA LEU A 79 -12.27 5.70 -13.29
C LEU A 79 -11.12 6.64 -12.92
N ASP A 80 -11.42 7.95 -12.80
CA ASP A 80 -10.49 8.96 -12.30
C ASP A 80 -10.61 9.08 -10.77
N PHE A 81 -9.62 8.56 -10.03
CA PHE A 81 -9.61 8.58 -8.57
C PHE A 81 -9.63 9.98 -7.95
N ASP A 82 -9.28 11.01 -8.70
CA ASP A 82 -9.36 12.40 -8.25
C ASP A 82 -10.80 12.97 -8.32
N LYS A 83 -11.73 12.33 -9.09
CA LYS A 83 -13.05 12.92 -9.44
C LYS A 83 -14.23 11.97 -9.27
N ASP A 84 -14.04 10.67 -9.46
CA ASP A 84 -15.13 9.73 -9.60
C ASP A 84 -15.36 8.96 -8.29
N LYS A 85 -16.63 8.65 -8.01
CA LYS A 85 -16.99 7.72 -6.93
C LYS A 85 -16.81 6.28 -7.37
N PHE A 86 -16.49 5.41 -6.43
CA PHE A 86 -16.41 3.97 -6.70
C PHE A 86 -17.79 3.39 -6.90
N ASN A 87 -17.97 2.60 -7.97
CA ASN A 87 -19.24 1.93 -8.29
C ASN A 87 -19.41 0.65 -7.44
N PHE A 88 -19.36 0.82 -6.12
CA PHE A 88 -19.63 -0.21 -5.12
C PHE A 88 -20.52 0.34 -4.02
N ASP A 89 -21.29 -0.54 -3.40
CA ASP A 89 -22.13 -0.19 -2.27
C ASP A 89 -21.31 0.14 -1.01
N ASN A 90 -21.94 0.81 -0.05
CA ASN A 90 -21.35 1.05 1.26
C ASN A 90 -21.10 -0.30 1.96
N ASP A 91 -20.07 -0.37 2.80
CA ASP A 91 -19.82 -1.53 3.67
C ASP A 91 -19.69 -2.87 2.92
N SER A 92 -19.06 -2.87 1.74
CA SER A 92 -18.97 -4.03 0.84
C SER A 92 -17.70 -4.86 1.05
N PHE A 93 -16.61 -4.24 1.53
CA PHE A 93 -15.31 -4.88 1.56
C PHE A 93 -14.76 -5.09 2.97
N ASP A 94 -14.16 -6.25 3.19
CA ASP A 94 -13.46 -6.60 4.43
C ASP A 94 -12.04 -6.01 4.47
N LEU A 95 -11.46 -5.73 3.31
CA LEU A 95 -10.15 -5.11 3.19
C LEU A 95 -10.09 -4.26 1.91
N VAL A 96 -9.62 -3.04 2.02
CA VAL A 96 -9.23 -2.20 0.88
C VAL A 96 -7.72 -2.07 0.87
N ILE A 97 -7.11 -2.34 -0.28
CA ILE A 97 -5.66 -2.25 -0.50
C ILE A 97 -5.40 -1.19 -1.55
N SER A 98 -4.35 -0.41 -1.38
CA SER A 98 -3.85 0.49 -2.43
C SER A 98 -2.33 0.61 -2.33
N LEU A 99 -1.63 0.15 -3.35
CA LEU A 99 -0.18 0.12 -3.38
C LEU A 99 0.36 1.11 -4.40
N ALA A 100 1.05 2.15 -3.92
CA ALA A 100 1.69 3.18 -4.75
C ALA A 100 0.69 3.92 -5.69
N VAL A 101 -0.39 4.43 -5.11
CA VAL A 101 -1.42 5.21 -5.82
C VAL A 101 -1.54 6.62 -5.27
N LEU A 102 -1.47 6.76 -3.95
CA LEU A 102 -1.80 8.02 -3.26
C LEU A 102 -0.89 9.18 -3.69
N GLU A 103 0.38 8.90 -4.00
CA GLU A 103 1.37 9.87 -4.50
C GLU A 103 1.05 10.42 -5.88
N HIS A 104 0.19 9.75 -6.64
CA HIS A 104 -0.24 10.15 -7.98
C HIS A 104 -1.51 10.99 -7.99
N LEU A 105 -2.20 11.12 -6.85
CA LEU A 105 -3.46 11.84 -6.73
C LEU A 105 -3.22 13.31 -6.38
N LYS A 106 -3.87 14.20 -7.10
CA LYS A 106 -3.86 15.65 -6.82
C LYS A 106 -4.77 15.97 -5.64
N THR A 107 -5.92 15.32 -5.59
CA THR A 107 -7.00 15.52 -4.60
C THR A 107 -7.37 14.17 -3.95
N PRO A 108 -6.52 13.61 -3.05
CA PRO A 108 -6.73 12.28 -2.46
C PRO A 108 -7.95 12.19 -1.52
N GLU A 109 -8.59 13.33 -1.24
CA GLU A 109 -9.69 13.44 -0.29
C GLU A 109 -10.91 12.60 -0.70
N LEU A 110 -11.26 12.59 -1.99
CA LEU A 110 -12.36 11.78 -2.51
C LEU A 110 -12.01 10.29 -2.48
N PHE A 111 -10.81 9.95 -2.94
CA PHE A 111 -10.29 8.58 -2.93
C PHE A 111 -10.33 7.96 -1.51
N LEU A 112 -9.86 8.70 -0.50
CA LEU A 112 -9.87 8.23 0.89
C LEU A 112 -11.29 8.14 1.46
N SER A 113 -12.16 9.10 1.13
CA SER A 113 -13.57 9.07 1.55
C SER A 113 -14.31 7.87 0.95
N GLU A 114 -14.10 7.59 -0.34
CA GLU A 114 -14.69 6.44 -1.02
C GLU A 114 -14.10 5.11 -0.51
N SER A 115 -12.78 5.05 -0.30
CA SER A 115 -12.15 3.88 0.32
C SER A 115 -12.78 3.57 1.69
N ARG A 116 -13.02 4.60 2.51
CA ARG A 116 -13.69 4.43 3.80
C ARG A 116 -15.16 4.04 3.64
N ARG A 117 -15.88 4.62 2.68
CA ARG A 117 -17.30 4.32 2.45
C ARG A 117 -17.53 2.85 2.12
N VAL A 118 -16.73 2.30 1.22
CA VAL A 118 -16.88 0.90 0.76
C VAL A 118 -16.36 -0.13 1.75
N LEU A 119 -15.50 0.25 2.70
CA LEU A 119 -15.06 -0.62 3.79
C LEU A 119 -16.21 -0.94 4.75
N LYS A 120 -16.31 -2.18 5.18
CA LYS A 120 -17.19 -2.61 6.27
C LYS A 120 -16.72 -1.99 7.60
N ASN A 121 -17.65 -1.89 8.56
CA ASN A 121 -17.30 -1.41 9.90
C ASN A 121 -16.22 -2.31 10.55
N ASN A 122 -15.25 -1.72 11.21
CA ASN A 122 -14.09 -2.37 11.81
C ASN A 122 -13.13 -3.07 10.82
N SER A 123 -13.32 -2.88 9.53
CA SER A 123 -12.44 -3.37 8.48
C SER A 123 -11.27 -2.41 8.24
N CYS A 124 -10.26 -2.89 7.51
CA CYS A 124 -8.98 -2.19 7.37
C CYS A 124 -8.76 -1.64 5.96
N LEU A 125 -8.16 -0.45 5.92
CA LEU A 125 -7.46 0.09 4.77
C LEU A 125 -5.97 -0.22 4.90
N PHE A 126 -5.36 -0.75 3.83
CA PHE A 126 -3.91 -0.96 3.73
C PHE A 126 -3.37 -0.12 2.57
N LEU A 127 -2.50 0.83 2.88
CA LEU A 127 -1.86 1.70 1.90
C LEU A 127 -0.35 1.49 1.85
N SER A 128 0.23 1.69 0.66
CA SER A 128 1.67 1.90 0.52
C SER A 128 1.93 3.15 -0.33
N THR A 129 2.93 3.94 0.06
CA THR A 129 3.35 5.14 -0.66
C THR A 129 4.83 5.44 -0.36
N PRO A 130 5.54 6.22 -1.20
CA PRO A 130 6.89 6.67 -0.87
C PRO A 130 6.94 7.50 0.41
N ASN A 131 7.97 7.26 1.22
CA ASN A 131 8.25 8.06 2.39
C ASN A 131 9.14 9.25 1.99
N TRP A 132 8.55 10.43 1.88
CA TRP A 132 9.26 11.65 1.49
C TRP A 132 10.52 11.94 2.30
N LYS A 133 10.54 11.57 3.58
CA LYS A 133 11.73 11.78 4.43
C LYS A 133 13.00 11.13 3.87
N TYR A 134 12.85 10.01 3.14
CA TYR A 134 13.96 9.19 2.66
C TYR A 134 13.94 8.94 1.14
N SER A 135 13.01 9.56 0.41
CA SER A 135 12.86 9.42 -1.04
C SER A 135 12.94 10.75 -1.81
N LYS A 136 13.28 11.85 -1.14
CA LYS A 136 13.31 13.21 -1.73
C LYS A 136 14.10 13.28 -3.03
N ASP A 137 15.25 12.58 -3.04
CA ASP A 137 16.21 12.55 -4.12
C ASP A 137 15.72 11.85 -5.40
N ILE A 138 14.72 10.99 -5.27
CA ILE A 138 14.21 10.16 -6.37
C ILE A 138 12.68 10.24 -6.54
N PHE A 139 11.99 11.01 -5.72
CA PHE A 139 10.52 11.02 -5.73
C PHE A 139 9.97 11.49 -7.08
N PHE A 140 10.54 12.52 -7.64
CA PHE A 140 10.13 13.09 -8.93
C PHE A 140 10.83 12.46 -10.14
N ASP A 141 11.61 11.37 -9.96
CA ASP A 141 12.07 10.54 -11.07
C ASP A 141 10.89 9.85 -11.76
N ASP A 142 9.81 9.62 -11.03
CA ASP A 142 8.52 9.26 -11.62
C ASP A 142 7.73 10.54 -11.92
N VAL A 143 7.56 10.83 -13.21
CA VAL A 143 6.92 12.06 -13.73
C VAL A 143 5.44 12.18 -13.35
N THR A 144 4.83 11.12 -12.86
CA THR A 144 3.42 11.08 -12.45
C THR A 144 3.23 11.31 -10.96
N HIS A 145 4.30 11.35 -10.17
CA HIS A 145 4.24 11.72 -8.75
C HIS A 145 3.92 13.22 -8.60
N VAL A 146 2.90 13.51 -7.83
CA VAL A 146 2.42 14.89 -7.63
C VAL A 146 2.33 15.30 -6.16
N LYS A 147 2.16 14.36 -5.24
CA LYS A 147 1.94 14.65 -3.82
C LYS A 147 2.83 13.80 -2.90
N PRO A 148 3.89 14.36 -2.34
CA PRO A 148 4.75 13.63 -1.40
C PRO A 148 4.10 13.53 -0.01
N TYR A 149 4.32 12.39 0.66
CA TYR A 149 3.85 12.14 2.02
C TYR A 149 4.99 11.84 2.97
N THR A 150 4.94 12.43 4.17
CA THR A 150 5.68 11.97 5.33
C THR A 150 4.78 11.07 6.20
N PRO A 151 5.33 10.29 7.15
CA PRO A 151 4.49 9.56 8.09
C PRO A 151 3.48 10.45 8.83
N GLU A 152 3.88 11.67 9.18
CA GLU A 152 3.03 12.62 9.89
C GLU A 152 1.89 13.12 9.02
N SER A 153 2.18 13.59 7.78
CA SER A 153 1.14 14.09 6.87
C SER A 153 0.18 12.98 6.40
N LEU A 154 0.68 11.75 6.26
CA LEU A 154 -0.17 10.60 5.95
C LEU A 154 -1.10 10.24 7.10
N ASN A 155 -0.59 10.29 8.35
CA ASN A 155 -1.42 10.09 9.55
C ASN A 155 -2.51 11.17 9.66
N GLU A 156 -2.15 12.42 9.41
CA GLU A 156 -3.07 13.56 9.50
C GLU A 156 -4.21 13.45 8.48
N ILE A 157 -3.91 13.19 7.21
CA ILE A 157 -4.96 13.08 6.17
C ILE A 157 -5.89 11.89 6.43
N LEU A 158 -5.38 10.75 6.91
CA LEU A 158 -6.20 9.61 7.28
C LEU A 158 -7.10 9.93 8.48
N SER A 159 -6.58 10.66 9.48
CA SER A 159 -7.35 11.11 10.64
C SER A 159 -8.47 12.09 10.25
N ILE A 160 -8.20 13.05 9.36
CA ILE A 160 -9.18 13.98 8.80
C ILE A 160 -10.29 13.24 8.04
N LYS A 161 -9.98 12.09 7.45
CA LYS A 161 -10.94 11.23 6.76
C LYS A 161 -11.60 10.19 7.69
N ASP A 162 -11.58 10.44 8.99
CA ASP A 162 -12.23 9.63 10.04
C ASP A 162 -11.73 8.19 10.17
N PHE A 163 -10.58 7.85 9.60
CA PHE A 163 -9.94 6.58 9.89
C PHE A 163 -9.42 6.54 11.33
N LYS A 164 -9.52 5.37 11.95
CA LYS A 164 -9.14 5.13 13.35
C LYS A 164 -7.97 4.14 13.44
N ASP A 165 -7.37 4.06 14.62
CA ASP A 165 -6.27 3.12 14.91
C ASP A 165 -5.18 3.12 13.83
N ILE A 166 -4.77 4.33 13.40
CA ILE A 166 -3.82 4.49 12.29
C ILE A 166 -2.42 4.07 12.74
N LYS A 167 -1.78 3.17 11.98
CA LYS A 167 -0.39 2.77 12.17
C LYS A 167 0.39 2.96 10.88
N ILE A 168 1.43 3.78 10.96
CA ILE A 168 2.35 4.00 9.85
C ILE A 168 3.69 3.38 10.19
N MET A 169 4.20 2.58 9.27
CA MET A 169 5.43 1.83 9.47
C MET A 169 6.29 1.79 8.21
N PRO A 170 7.62 1.67 8.35
CA PRO A 170 8.50 1.59 7.18
C PRO A 170 8.25 0.30 6.40
N ASN A 171 8.31 0.39 5.06
CA ASN A 171 8.30 -0.78 4.19
C ASN A 171 9.70 -1.43 4.21
N LEU A 172 9.92 -2.35 5.13
CA LEU A 172 11.19 -3.00 5.39
C LEU A 172 11.36 -4.29 4.57
N ARG A 173 11.15 -4.25 3.25
CA ARG A 173 11.33 -5.42 2.37
C ARG A 173 12.70 -6.12 2.51
N CYS A 174 13.72 -5.39 2.99
CA CYS A 174 15.05 -5.93 3.26
C CYS A 174 15.21 -6.56 4.65
N LYS A 175 14.18 -6.53 5.49
CA LYS A 175 14.21 -7.04 6.85
C LYS A 175 13.32 -8.28 7.01
N SER A 176 13.68 -9.15 7.95
CA SER A 176 12.82 -10.27 8.35
C SER A 176 11.60 -9.78 9.15
N LYS A 177 10.55 -10.59 9.18
CA LYS A 177 9.28 -10.26 9.86
C LYS A 177 9.46 -9.90 11.33
N TRP A 178 10.43 -10.49 12.03
CA TRP A 178 10.68 -10.20 13.45
C TRP A 178 10.97 -8.72 13.76
N TRP A 179 11.37 -7.90 12.79
CA TRP A 179 11.52 -6.46 12.97
C TRP A 179 10.20 -5.76 13.30
N TYR A 180 9.09 -6.32 12.88
CA TYR A 180 7.75 -5.85 13.22
C TYR A 180 7.20 -6.55 14.46
N GLU A 181 7.76 -7.73 14.81
CA GLU A 181 7.36 -8.56 15.92
C GLU A 181 8.09 -8.16 17.22
N GLY A 182 7.64 -8.77 18.30
CA GLY A 182 8.31 -8.75 19.59
C GLY A 182 7.99 -7.53 20.45
N ARG A 183 8.39 -7.67 21.72
CA ARG A 183 8.10 -6.71 22.79
C ARG A 183 8.60 -5.29 22.50
N PHE A 184 9.70 -5.19 21.78
CA PHE A 184 10.38 -3.90 21.53
C PHE A 184 9.97 -3.22 20.22
N LYS A 185 9.21 -3.90 19.33
CA LYS A 185 8.79 -3.34 18.03
C LYS A 185 9.93 -2.58 17.33
N PHE A 186 11.00 -3.29 16.99
CA PHE A 186 12.24 -2.72 16.45
C PHE A 186 12.04 -1.81 15.24
N PHE A 187 10.95 -1.97 14.48
CA PHE A 187 10.65 -1.05 13.38
C PHE A 187 10.54 0.42 13.82
N LYS A 188 10.17 0.69 15.09
CA LYS A 188 10.14 2.05 15.64
C LYS A 188 11.52 2.68 15.79
N ALA A 189 12.57 1.86 15.91
CA ALA A 189 13.95 2.28 16.00
C ALA A 189 14.70 2.21 14.66
N CYS A 190 14.05 1.79 13.57
CA CYS A 190 14.69 1.67 12.27
C CYS A 190 15.30 2.98 11.75
N TRP A 191 14.78 4.14 12.18
CA TRP A 191 15.32 5.45 11.82
C TRP A 191 16.72 5.72 12.37
N LEU A 192 17.14 5.00 13.41
CA LEU A 192 18.51 5.06 13.96
C LEU A 192 19.53 4.37 13.04
N VAL A 193 19.07 3.48 12.17
CA VAL A 193 19.95 2.75 11.25
C VAL A 193 20.30 3.63 10.06
N PRO A 194 21.60 3.86 9.75
CA PRO A 194 22.02 5.00 8.95
C PRO A 194 21.67 4.93 7.46
N PHE A 195 21.53 3.73 6.90
CA PHE A 195 21.38 3.56 5.44
C PHE A 195 19.93 3.31 5.01
N THR A 196 19.62 3.73 3.78
CA THR A 196 18.33 3.43 3.14
C THR A 196 18.28 1.97 2.71
N ASN A 197 17.07 1.42 2.61
CA ASN A 197 16.85 0.03 2.20
C ASN A 197 17.33 -0.28 0.77
N ASN A 198 17.48 0.72 -0.09
CA ASN A 198 17.94 0.57 -1.48
C ASN A 198 19.45 0.75 -1.66
N THR A 199 20.22 1.02 -0.60
CA THR A 199 21.66 1.19 -0.71
C THR A 199 22.32 -0.13 -1.10
N LYS A 200 23.04 -0.15 -2.22
CA LYS A 200 23.81 -1.31 -2.68
C LYS A 200 25.03 -1.53 -1.77
N PHE A 201 25.51 -2.79 -1.71
CA PHE A 201 26.72 -3.21 -0.97
C PHE A 201 26.70 -3.00 0.55
N ILE A 202 25.61 -2.49 1.12
CA ILE A 202 25.48 -2.33 2.56
C ILE A 202 24.72 -3.53 3.14
N PRO A 203 25.21 -4.15 4.24
CA PRO A 203 24.51 -5.24 4.91
C PRO A 203 23.09 -4.83 5.37
N ASN A 204 22.14 -5.75 5.29
CA ASN A 204 20.74 -5.47 5.60
C ASN A 204 20.50 -4.99 7.04
N PHE A 205 21.33 -5.39 8.01
CA PHE A 205 21.19 -4.94 9.40
C PHE A 205 21.49 -3.44 9.57
N LEU A 206 22.26 -2.83 8.66
CA LEU A 206 22.53 -1.38 8.63
C LEU A 206 21.53 -0.58 7.81
N LYS A 207 20.54 -1.22 7.19
CA LYS A 207 19.49 -0.57 6.39
C LYS A 207 18.23 -0.42 7.23
N GLY A 208 17.84 0.78 7.60
CA GLY A 208 16.64 1.02 8.39
C GLY A 208 15.76 2.15 7.88
N LYS A 209 16.35 3.08 7.12
CA LYS A 209 15.63 4.19 6.50
C LYS A 209 14.90 3.69 5.26
N SER A 210 13.62 3.42 5.37
CA SER A 210 12.83 2.93 4.25
C SER A 210 12.33 4.06 3.37
N ARG A 211 12.57 3.96 2.06
CA ARG A 211 12.04 4.87 1.03
C ARG A 211 10.54 4.69 0.79
N GLY A 212 9.96 3.60 1.24
CA GLY A 212 8.54 3.36 1.22
C GLY A 212 7.96 3.23 2.63
N MET A 213 6.69 3.46 2.79
CA MET A 213 5.97 3.24 4.03
C MET A 213 4.64 2.55 3.77
N PHE A 214 4.17 1.82 4.77
CA PHE A 214 2.83 1.27 4.86
C PHE A 214 2.01 2.09 5.84
N ALA A 215 0.76 2.32 5.53
CA ALA A 215 -0.23 2.79 6.46
C ALA A 215 -1.36 1.78 6.55
N ILE A 216 -1.77 1.45 7.77
CA ILE A 216 -2.94 0.62 8.04
C ILE A 216 -3.85 1.43 8.95
N ALA A 217 -5.15 1.42 8.65
CA ALA A 217 -6.13 2.15 9.41
C ALA A 217 -7.48 1.42 9.41
N LYS A 218 -8.26 1.56 10.47
CA LYS A 218 -9.65 1.04 10.57
C LYS A 218 -10.66 2.09 10.10
N LYS A 219 -11.76 1.58 9.53
CA LYS A 219 -12.96 2.40 9.33
C LYS A 219 -13.58 2.81 10.65
#